data_21a3dd924111669b6de08ce776ca3e30
#
_entry.id   21a3dd924111669b6de08ce776ca3e30
#
_cell.length_a   1.000
_cell.length_b   1.000
_cell.length_c   1.000
_cell.angle_alpha   90.00
_cell.angle_beta   90.00
_cell.angle_gamma   90.00
#
_symmetry.space_group_name_H-M   'P 1'
#
loop_
_entity.id
_entity.type
_entity.pdbx_description
1 polymer ?
#
loop_
_entity_poly.entity_id
_entity_poly.type
_entity_poly.pdbx_seq_one_letter_code
_entity_poly.pdbx_strand_id
1 'polypeptide(L)'
;MEWTQAQSRGVSVVRQHVDSLDQLQSQYDVVLNCSGLGSKLLLGDHKLVPIRGQVIKVRAPWVKHFYYADYDTYIIPGSGGVVTLGGSRHYDSHHTEACGHDAAAIRERCLALVPSLATATTLGTWTGLRPHRDTVRVQAERVGNLTVIHNYGHGGYGVTAAPGTAKYAVHLLQHTLMGNCKL
;
A
#
# COMPACT_ATOMS: atom_id res chain seq x y z
N MET A 1 -10.71 -6.20 -10.73
CA MET A 1 -11.81 -5.33 -11.27
C MET A 1 -11.28 -4.02 -11.83
N GLU A 2 -10.38 -3.31 -11.15
CA GLU A 2 -9.87 -2.00 -11.59
C GLU A 2 -9.02 -2.04 -12.87
N TRP A 3 -8.15 -3.03 -13.03
CA TRP A 3 -7.33 -3.19 -14.25
C TRP A 3 -8.18 -3.44 -15.50
N THR A 4 -9.20 -4.29 -15.39
CA THR A 4 -10.11 -4.59 -16.51
C THR A 4 -10.86 -3.33 -16.94
N GLN A 5 -11.26 -2.49 -15.99
CA GLN A 5 -11.94 -1.23 -16.29
C GLN A 5 -11.01 -0.19 -16.92
N ALA A 6 -9.75 -0.11 -16.48
CA ALA A 6 -8.76 0.77 -17.09
C ALA A 6 -8.45 0.35 -18.54
N GLN A 7 -8.23 -0.94 -18.77
CA GLN A 7 -7.99 -1.49 -20.11
C GLN A 7 -9.16 -1.27 -21.07
N SER A 8 -10.41 -1.41 -20.60
CA SER A 8 -11.60 -1.15 -21.41
C SER A 8 -11.73 0.33 -21.84
N ARG A 9 -10.99 1.24 -21.17
CA ARG A 9 -10.89 2.66 -21.51
C ARG A 9 -9.65 3.01 -22.32
N GLY A 10 -8.96 2.02 -22.90
CA GLY A 10 -7.79 2.22 -23.76
C GLY A 10 -6.45 2.35 -23.03
N VAL A 11 -6.40 2.03 -21.73
CA VAL A 11 -5.13 2.02 -20.98
C VAL A 11 -4.29 0.81 -21.38
N SER A 12 -3.05 1.05 -21.81
CA SER A 12 -2.06 0.01 -22.08
C SER A 12 -1.32 -0.34 -20.77
N VAL A 13 -1.12 -1.64 -20.52
CA VAL A 13 -0.36 -2.13 -19.38
C VAL A 13 0.94 -2.73 -19.88
N VAL A 14 2.06 -2.14 -19.47
CA VAL A 14 3.40 -2.58 -19.86
C VAL A 14 4.18 -2.97 -18.60
N ARG A 15 4.83 -4.14 -18.61
CA ARG A 15 5.74 -4.55 -17.55
C ARG A 15 7.14 -4.07 -17.91
N GLN A 16 7.63 -3.07 -17.18
CA GLN A 16 8.95 -2.47 -17.41
C GLN A 16 9.59 -2.11 -16.07
N HIS A 17 10.92 -2.28 -16.00
CA HIS A 17 11.73 -1.71 -14.92
C HIS A 17 12.12 -0.28 -15.30
N VAL A 18 11.98 0.65 -14.35
CA VAL A 18 12.34 2.07 -14.53
C VAL A 18 13.37 2.42 -13.47
N ASP A 19 14.62 2.64 -13.92
CA ASP A 19 15.75 2.98 -13.04
C ASP A 19 15.81 4.48 -12.74
N SER A 20 15.34 5.31 -13.68
CA SER A 20 15.36 6.76 -13.58
C SER A 20 14.14 7.35 -14.30
N LEU A 21 13.64 8.47 -13.80
CA LEU A 21 12.60 9.25 -14.50
C LEU A 21 13.09 9.81 -15.84
N ASP A 22 14.39 9.98 -16.01
CA ASP A 22 14.98 10.44 -17.28
C ASP A 22 14.67 9.51 -18.45
N GLN A 23 14.56 8.21 -18.20
CA GLN A 23 14.18 7.21 -19.22
C GLN A 23 12.78 7.47 -19.81
N LEU A 24 11.94 8.20 -19.09
CA LEU A 24 10.55 8.47 -19.46
C LEU A 24 10.38 9.82 -20.18
N GLN A 25 11.37 10.73 -20.12
CA GLN A 25 11.26 12.10 -20.63
C GLN A 25 11.04 12.17 -22.16
N SER A 26 11.54 11.20 -22.92
CA SER A 26 11.38 11.14 -24.38
C SER A 26 10.06 10.50 -24.83
N GLN A 27 9.33 9.87 -23.90
CA GLN A 27 8.15 9.07 -24.22
C GLN A 27 6.84 9.67 -23.65
N TYR A 28 6.96 10.47 -22.59
CA TYR A 28 5.81 10.99 -21.83
C TYR A 28 6.02 12.45 -21.44
N ASP A 29 4.94 13.22 -21.45
CA ASP A 29 4.89 14.60 -20.94
C ASP A 29 4.60 14.63 -19.44
N VAL A 30 3.87 13.62 -18.95
CA VAL A 30 3.40 13.50 -17.57
C VAL A 30 3.59 12.09 -17.05
N VAL A 31 4.08 11.97 -15.82
CA VAL A 31 4.18 10.71 -15.07
C VAL A 31 3.48 10.84 -13.71
N LEU A 32 2.60 9.91 -13.40
CA LEU A 32 2.07 9.75 -12.04
C LEU A 32 2.90 8.66 -11.35
N ASN A 33 3.76 9.07 -10.42
CA ASN A 33 4.60 8.15 -9.67
C ASN A 33 3.86 7.60 -8.45
N CYS A 34 3.41 6.35 -8.56
CA CYS A 34 2.75 5.59 -7.50
C CYS A 34 3.56 4.32 -7.14
N SER A 35 4.88 4.36 -7.27
CA SER A 35 5.76 3.18 -7.18
C SER A 35 5.99 2.69 -5.74
N GLY A 36 5.37 3.28 -4.73
CA GLY A 36 5.49 2.83 -3.33
C GLY A 36 6.95 2.80 -2.87
N LEU A 37 7.43 1.66 -2.33
CA LEU A 37 8.83 1.51 -1.90
C LEU A 37 9.85 1.70 -3.04
N GLY A 38 9.45 1.46 -4.29
CA GLY A 38 10.28 1.73 -5.45
C GLY A 38 10.72 3.19 -5.57
N SER A 39 9.91 4.12 -5.05
CA SER A 39 10.26 5.56 -5.02
C SER A 39 11.53 5.86 -4.20
N LYS A 40 11.90 4.99 -3.25
CA LYS A 40 13.14 5.14 -2.47
C LYS A 40 14.38 5.10 -3.39
N LEU A 41 14.40 4.17 -4.33
CA LEU A 41 15.50 4.04 -5.28
C LEU A 41 15.34 5.01 -6.45
N LEU A 42 14.14 5.07 -7.03
CA LEU A 42 13.83 5.89 -8.21
C LEU A 42 14.12 7.39 -8.01
N LEU A 43 13.94 7.89 -6.78
CA LEU A 43 14.04 9.33 -6.44
C LEU A 43 15.08 9.64 -5.38
N GLY A 44 15.78 8.64 -4.82
CA GLY A 44 16.65 8.84 -3.67
C GLY A 44 15.88 9.28 -2.40
N ASP A 45 14.59 8.92 -2.27
CA ASP A 45 13.76 9.35 -1.13
C ASP A 45 14.07 8.54 0.13
N HIS A 46 15.05 9.00 0.89
CA HIS A 46 15.49 8.36 2.14
C HIS A 46 14.45 8.42 3.27
N LYS A 47 13.43 9.28 3.18
CA LYS A 47 12.33 9.35 4.16
C LYS A 47 11.34 8.20 4.01
N LEU A 48 11.41 7.47 2.90
CA LEU A 48 10.55 6.33 2.63
C LEU A 48 11.17 5.07 3.23
N VAL A 49 10.50 4.47 4.19
CA VAL A 49 10.94 3.24 4.88
C VAL A 49 9.86 2.16 4.82
N PRO A 50 10.23 0.88 4.74
CA PRO A 50 9.27 -0.19 4.86
C PRO A 50 8.81 -0.34 6.31
N ILE A 51 7.53 -0.56 6.52
CA ILE A 51 7.02 -1.10 7.77
C ILE A 51 6.56 -2.52 7.49
N ARG A 52 7.36 -3.48 7.98
CA ARG A 52 7.02 -4.89 7.88
C ARG A 52 5.79 -5.19 8.74
N GLY A 53 4.85 -5.94 8.19
CA GLY A 53 3.69 -6.42 8.91
C GLY A 53 3.37 -7.86 8.55
N GLN A 54 3.02 -8.64 9.56
CA GLN A 54 2.61 -10.03 9.43
C GLN A 54 1.16 -10.21 9.84
N VAL A 55 0.46 -11.11 9.18
CA VAL A 55 -0.91 -11.51 9.49
C VAL A 55 -1.06 -13.01 9.37
N ILE A 56 -2.08 -13.57 10.05
CA ILE A 56 -2.48 -14.96 9.95
C ILE A 56 -3.86 -15.00 9.29
N LYS A 57 -4.03 -15.89 8.33
CA LYS A 57 -5.34 -16.20 7.74
C LYS A 57 -5.88 -17.46 8.40
N VAL A 58 -7.12 -17.38 8.88
CA VAL A 58 -7.82 -18.52 9.50
C VAL A 58 -9.21 -18.70 8.88
N ARG A 59 -9.76 -19.90 8.99
CA ARG A 59 -11.14 -20.20 8.64
C ARG A 59 -11.99 -20.08 9.89
N ALA A 60 -12.81 -19.05 9.96
CA ALA A 60 -13.68 -18.75 11.10
C ALA A 60 -14.99 -18.08 10.63
N PRO A 61 -15.89 -18.80 9.93
CA PRO A 61 -17.08 -18.21 9.31
C PRO A 61 -18.09 -17.62 10.31
N TRP A 62 -17.95 -17.92 11.58
CA TRP A 62 -18.78 -17.37 12.68
C TRP A 62 -18.36 -15.95 13.07
N VAL A 63 -17.13 -15.50 12.75
CA VAL A 63 -16.68 -14.14 13.01
C VAL A 63 -17.29 -13.21 11.98
N LYS A 64 -18.19 -12.33 12.41
CA LYS A 64 -18.96 -11.42 11.55
C LYS A 64 -18.61 -9.96 11.77
N HIS A 65 -17.91 -9.65 12.83
CA HIS A 65 -17.57 -8.28 13.21
C HIS A 65 -16.06 -8.05 13.09
N PHE A 66 -15.71 -6.82 12.75
CA PHE A 66 -14.36 -6.31 12.79
C PHE A 66 -13.99 -5.90 14.21
N TYR A 67 -12.78 -6.26 14.64
CA TYR A 67 -12.20 -5.84 15.91
C TYR A 67 -10.88 -5.13 15.63
N TYR A 68 -10.64 -4.05 16.34
CA TYR A 68 -9.35 -3.36 16.37
C TYR A 68 -9.04 -2.94 17.80
N ALA A 69 -7.85 -3.26 18.27
CA ALA A 69 -7.39 -3.00 19.63
C ALA A 69 -5.92 -2.58 19.64
N ASP A 70 -5.37 -2.37 20.82
CA ASP A 70 -3.99 -1.97 21.03
C ASP A 70 -2.97 -2.94 20.41
N TYR A 71 -1.73 -2.48 20.28
CA TYR A 71 -0.60 -3.24 19.74
C TYR A 71 -0.82 -3.77 18.32
N ASP A 72 -1.50 -2.99 17.46
CA ASP A 72 -1.87 -3.40 16.10
C ASP A 72 -2.69 -4.70 16.04
N THR A 73 -3.46 -5.00 17.10
CA THR A 73 -4.32 -6.18 17.14
C THR A 73 -5.60 -5.92 16.36
N TYR A 74 -5.87 -6.75 15.35
CA TYR A 74 -7.09 -6.67 14.58
C TYR A 74 -7.58 -8.04 14.10
N ILE A 75 -8.89 -8.17 13.98
CA ILE A 75 -9.57 -9.35 13.45
C ILE A 75 -10.50 -8.85 12.35
N ILE A 76 -10.23 -9.22 11.11
CA ILE A 76 -10.95 -8.71 9.94
C ILE A 76 -11.62 -9.87 9.21
N PRO A 77 -12.96 -9.99 9.28
CA PRO A 77 -13.68 -10.97 8.46
C PRO A 77 -13.60 -10.61 6.99
N GLY A 78 -13.36 -11.61 6.15
CA GLY A 78 -13.31 -11.52 4.71
C GLY A 78 -14.35 -12.41 4.03
N SER A 79 -14.27 -12.50 2.72
CA SER A 79 -15.16 -13.37 1.93
C SER A 79 -14.90 -14.86 2.21
N GLY A 80 -15.92 -15.70 2.01
CA GLY A 80 -15.82 -17.16 2.12
C GLY A 80 -15.46 -17.68 3.52
N GLY A 81 -15.72 -16.88 4.59
CA GLY A 81 -15.44 -17.28 5.97
C GLY A 81 -13.94 -17.28 6.34
N VAL A 82 -13.11 -16.64 5.53
CA VAL A 82 -11.71 -16.38 5.86
C VAL A 82 -11.63 -15.14 6.73
N VAL A 83 -10.85 -15.22 7.80
CA VAL A 83 -10.61 -14.11 8.74
C VAL A 83 -9.12 -13.80 8.77
N THR A 84 -8.79 -12.53 8.77
CA THR A 84 -7.42 -12.05 8.95
C THR A 84 -7.19 -11.69 10.40
N LEU A 85 -6.22 -12.30 11.03
CA LEU A 85 -5.71 -11.97 12.34
C LEU A 85 -4.43 -11.16 12.19
N GLY A 86 -4.34 -10.03 12.81
CA GLY A 86 -3.17 -9.16 12.74
C GLY A 86 -2.91 -8.44 14.04
N GLY A 87 -1.80 -7.79 14.16
CA GLY A 87 -0.74 -7.74 13.20
C GLY A 87 0.60 -7.53 13.90
N SER A 88 1.64 -7.28 13.10
CA SER A 88 2.91 -6.79 13.59
C SER A 88 3.33 -5.50 12.86
N ARG A 89 4.27 -4.76 13.48
CA ARG A 89 4.79 -3.51 12.94
C ARG A 89 6.27 -3.38 13.26
N HIS A 90 7.10 -3.62 12.26
CA HIS A 90 8.56 -3.49 12.40
C HIS A 90 9.05 -2.42 11.43
N TYR A 91 9.47 -1.28 11.95
CA TYR A 91 9.97 -0.16 11.17
C TYR A 91 11.33 -0.51 10.54
N ASP A 92 11.53 -0.07 9.31
CA ASP A 92 12.75 -0.24 8.50
C ASP A 92 13.20 -1.70 8.36
N SER A 93 12.26 -2.64 8.48
CA SER A 93 12.50 -4.06 8.27
C SER A 93 12.12 -4.47 6.86
N HIS A 94 13.09 -5.02 6.13
CA HIS A 94 12.93 -5.57 4.78
C HIS A 94 12.65 -7.08 4.75
N HIS A 95 12.58 -7.73 5.92
CA HIS A 95 12.38 -9.17 6.03
C HIS A 95 10.97 -9.58 5.61
N THR A 96 10.85 -10.41 4.59
CA THR A 96 9.55 -10.82 4.01
C THR A 96 9.10 -12.21 4.40
N GLU A 97 9.93 -12.96 5.13
CA GLU A 97 9.56 -14.29 5.60
C GLU A 97 8.67 -14.21 6.85
N ALA A 98 7.86 -15.24 7.04
CA ALA A 98 7.01 -15.36 8.22
C ALA A 98 7.87 -15.63 9.48
N CYS A 99 7.56 -14.92 10.56
CA CYS A 99 8.20 -15.08 11.85
C CYS A 99 7.28 -15.85 12.81
N GLY A 100 7.77 -16.92 13.40
CA GLY A 100 7.00 -17.73 14.35
C GLY A 100 6.63 -16.98 15.64
N HIS A 101 7.51 -16.10 16.13
CA HIS A 101 7.22 -15.26 17.31
C HIS A 101 6.10 -14.25 17.02
N ASP A 102 6.13 -13.59 15.86
CA ASP A 102 5.04 -12.70 15.46
C ASP A 102 3.71 -13.46 15.35
N ALA A 103 3.74 -14.66 14.76
CA ALA A 103 2.55 -15.48 14.62
C ALA A 103 1.96 -15.88 15.99
N ALA A 104 2.80 -16.30 16.93
CA ALA A 104 2.38 -16.64 18.29
C ALA A 104 1.76 -15.42 19.00
N ALA A 105 2.44 -14.27 18.98
CA ALA A 105 1.95 -13.05 19.61
C ALA A 105 0.65 -12.51 18.98
N ILE A 106 0.52 -12.57 17.65
CA ILE A 106 -0.74 -12.19 16.97
C ILE A 106 -1.87 -13.12 17.40
N ARG A 107 -1.61 -14.43 17.41
CA ARG A 107 -2.62 -15.41 17.81
C ARG A 107 -3.08 -15.20 19.24
N GLU A 108 -2.15 -15.04 20.18
CA GLU A 108 -2.44 -14.79 21.60
C GLU A 108 -3.35 -13.57 21.79
N ARG A 109 -2.98 -12.42 21.22
CA ARG A 109 -3.79 -11.19 21.32
C ARG A 109 -5.17 -11.32 20.69
N CYS A 110 -5.27 -11.96 19.54
CA CYS A 110 -6.56 -12.18 18.88
C CYS A 110 -7.46 -13.17 19.66
N LEU A 111 -6.88 -14.20 20.28
CA LEU A 111 -7.62 -15.14 21.14
C LEU A 111 -8.13 -14.48 22.43
N ALA A 112 -7.36 -13.55 23.01
CA ALA A 112 -7.79 -12.76 24.15
C ALA A 112 -9.05 -11.91 23.84
N LEU A 113 -9.16 -11.37 22.62
CA LEU A 113 -10.32 -10.61 22.18
C LEU A 113 -11.51 -11.50 21.79
N VAL A 114 -11.25 -12.59 21.07
CA VAL A 114 -12.28 -13.50 20.53
C VAL A 114 -11.86 -14.95 20.79
N PRO A 115 -12.17 -15.50 21.99
CA PRO A 115 -11.73 -16.85 22.40
C PRO A 115 -12.19 -17.97 21.45
N SER A 116 -13.31 -17.80 20.76
CA SER A 116 -13.80 -18.80 19.79
C SER A 116 -12.86 -19.04 18.61
N LEU A 117 -11.88 -18.16 18.37
CA LEU A 117 -10.83 -18.36 17.37
C LEU A 117 -9.85 -19.51 17.73
N ALA A 118 -9.90 -20.02 18.96
CA ALA A 118 -9.11 -21.21 19.35
C ALA A 118 -9.42 -22.44 18.49
N THR A 119 -10.65 -22.55 17.99
CA THR A 119 -11.10 -23.65 17.13
C THR A 119 -10.90 -23.38 15.63
N ALA A 120 -10.43 -22.19 15.26
CA ALA A 120 -10.27 -21.81 13.88
C ALA A 120 -9.07 -22.52 13.22
N THR A 121 -9.29 -23.06 12.02
CA THR A 121 -8.23 -23.67 11.22
C THR A 121 -7.32 -22.58 10.62
N THR A 122 -6.02 -22.65 10.88
CA THR A 122 -5.03 -21.77 10.24
C THR A 122 -4.89 -22.16 8.77
N LEU A 123 -5.03 -21.18 7.89
CA LEU A 123 -4.89 -21.33 6.44
C LEU A 123 -3.49 -20.95 5.95
N GLY A 124 -2.83 -20.04 6.66
CA GLY A 124 -1.48 -19.58 6.32
C GLY A 124 -1.12 -18.26 6.99
N THR A 125 0.11 -17.88 6.78
CA THR A 125 0.68 -16.60 7.26
C THR A 125 1.12 -15.78 6.05
N TRP A 126 0.94 -14.49 6.10
CA TRP A 126 1.39 -13.57 5.07
C TRP A 126 2.15 -12.41 5.69
N THR A 127 3.23 -12.00 5.03
CA THR A 127 4.08 -10.87 5.41
C THR A 127 4.15 -9.88 4.27
N GLY A 128 4.06 -8.59 4.57
CA GLY A 128 4.17 -7.52 3.60
C GLY A 128 4.93 -6.31 4.12
N LEU A 129 5.41 -5.49 3.20
CA LEU A 129 6.13 -4.26 3.47
C LEU A 129 5.22 -3.07 3.12
N ARG A 130 4.86 -2.29 4.12
CA ARG A 130 4.06 -1.07 3.94
C ARG A 130 5.00 0.08 3.59
N PRO A 131 4.79 0.80 2.47
CA PRO A 131 5.62 1.94 2.09
C PRO A 131 5.29 3.16 2.95
N HIS A 132 6.03 3.36 4.01
CA HIS A 132 5.78 4.42 4.98
C HIS A 132 6.71 5.63 4.77
N ARG A 133 6.12 6.79 4.90
CA ARG A 133 6.81 8.07 4.99
C ARG A 133 6.10 8.92 6.04
N ASP A 134 6.82 9.69 6.86
CA ASP A 134 6.23 10.51 7.93
C ASP A 134 5.21 11.50 7.38
N THR A 135 5.51 12.08 6.22
CA THR A 135 4.55 12.88 5.46
C THR A 135 4.31 12.22 4.11
N VAL A 136 3.08 11.80 3.85
CA VAL A 136 2.69 11.25 2.55
C VAL A 136 3.06 12.23 1.44
N ARG A 137 3.67 11.74 0.36
CA ARG A 137 4.05 12.59 -0.76
C ARG A 137 2.97 12.58 -1.83
N VAL A 138 2.14 13.63 -1.84
CA VAL A 138 1.20 13.93 -2.93
C VAL A 138 1.51 15.33 -3.44
N GLN A 139 2.36 15.43 -4.46
CA GLN A 139 2.85 16.72 -4.96
C GLN A 139 3.25 16.66 -6.43
N ALA A 140 3.20 17.82 -7.10
CA ALA A 140 3.74 18.01 -8.44
C ALA A 140 5.21 18.43 -8.38
N GLU A 141 6.02 17.93 -9.32
CA GLU A 141 7.43 18.26 -9.50
C GLU A 141 7.77 18.33 -10.99
N ARG A 142 8.75 19.15 -11.38
CA ARG A 142 9.34 19.17 -12.72
C ARG A 142 10.69 18.47 -12.69
N VAL A 143 10.86 17.48 -13.55
CA VAL A 143 12.12 16.77 -13.75
C VAL A 143 12.48 16.91 -15.23
N GLY A 144 13.38 17.86 -15.55
CA GLY A 144 13.63 18.23 -16.95
C GLY A 144 12.34 18.70 -17.63
N ASN A 145 11.98 18.06 -18.73
CA ASN A 145 10.74 18.35 -19.48
C ASN A 145 9.51 17.62 -18.93
N LEU A 146 9.71 16.68 -18.01
CA LEU A 146 8.65 15.82 -17.49
C LEU A 146 7.92 16.49 -16.32
N THR A 147 6.60 16.48 -16.36
CA THR A 147 5.75 16.78 -15.18
C THR A 147 5.54 15.49 -14.40
N VAL A 148 5.94 15.47 -13.14
CA VAL A 148 5.78 14.27 -12.28
C VAL A 148 4.82 14.60 -11.15
N ILE A 149 3.76 13.79 -11.02
CA ILE A 149 2.85 13.84 -9.89
C ILE A 149 3.14 12.64 -9.00
N HIS A 150 3.65 12.89 -7.81
CA HIS A 150 3.94 11.86 -6.83
C HIS A 150 2.70 11.53 -6.02
N ASN A 151 2.47 10.25 -5.74
CA ASN A 151 1.41 9.78 -4.85
C ASN A 151 1.85 8.47 -4.17
N TYR A 152 2.62 8.60 -3.07
CA TYR A 152 3.16 7.44 -2.35
C TYR A 152 3.47 7.76 -0.88
N GLY A 153 3.84 6.72 -0.12
CA GLY A 153 4.29 6.86 1.28
C GLY A 153 3.17 6.70 2.32
N HIS A 154 2.03 6.11 1.95
CA HIS A 154 0.83 6.01 2.78
C HIS A 154 0.92 4.97 3.92
N GLY A 155 2.00 4.20 4.00
CA GLY A 155 2.15 3.15 5.01
C GLY A 155 1.03 2.12 4.97
N GLY A 156 0.42 1.85 6.13
CA GLY A 156 -0.70 0.92 6.26
C GLY A 156 -2.07 1.46 5.82
N TYR A 157 -2.17 2.75 5.49
CA TYR A 157 -3.44 3.44 5.19
C TYR A 157 -3.70 3.67 3.70
N GLY A 158 -2.84 3.10 2.82
CA GLY A 158 -2.89 3.36 1.39
C GLY A 158 -4.24 3.04 0.75
N VAL A 159 -4.86 1.91 1.08
CA VAL A 159 -6.17 1.52 0.54
C VAL A 159 -7.27 2.48 1.02
N THR A 160 -7.26 2.83 2.30
CA THR A 160 -8.25 3.76 2.89
C THR A 160 -8.13 5.16 2.28
N ALA A 161 -6.90 5.63 2.06
CA ALA A 161 -6.64 6.97 1.53
C ALA A 161 -6.74 7.06 0.00
N ALA A 162 -6.71 5.92 -0.72
CA ALA A 162 -6.61 5.86 -2.17
C ALA A 162 -7.60 6.76 -2.93
N PRO A 163 -8.92 6.78 -2.61
CA PRO A 163 -9.86 7.63 -3.36
C PRO A 163 -9.55 9.13 -3.22
N GLY A 164 -9.20 9.57 -2.01
CA GLY A 164 -8.89 10.97 -1.73
C GLY A 164 -7.56 11.41 -2.35
N THR A 165 -6.51 10.63 -2.18
CA THR A 165 -5.18 10.96 -2.72
C THR A 165 -5.12 10.85 -4.24
N ALA A 166 -5.85 9.91 -4.85
CA ALA A 166 -5.98 9.82 -6.30
C ALA A 166 -6.68 11.07 -6.86
N LYS A 167 -7.81 11.49 -6.26
CA LYS A 167 -8.50 12.72 -6.64
C LYS A 167 -7.59 13.95 -6.51
N TYR A 168 -6.83 14.04 -5.44
CA TYR A 168 -5.91 15.15 -5.22
C TYR A 168 -4.75 15.14 -6.23
N ALA A 169 -4.18 13.98 -6.55
CA ALA A 169 -3.15 13.84 -7.57
C ALA A 169 -3.64 14.30 -8.97
N VAL A 170 -4.88 13.94 -9.34
CA VAL A 170 -5.50 14.42 -10.59
C VAL A 170 -5.71 15.92 -10.57
N HIS A 171 -6.13 16.49 -9.44
CA HIS A 171 -6.28 17.94 -9.27
C HIS A 171 -4.95 18.67 -9.47
N LEU A 172 -3.85 18.18 -8.86
CA LEU A 172 -2.51 18.73 -9.07
C LEU A 172 -2.09 18.68 -10.54
N LEU A 173 -2.36 17.56 -11.22
CA LEU A 173 -2.09 17.42 -12.65
C LEU A 173 -2.83 18.48 -13.47
N GLN A 174 -4.13 18.64 -13.27
CA GLN A 174 -4.95 19.63 -13.96
C GLN A 174 -4.42 21.06 -13.76
N HIS A 175 -4.10 21.44 -12.52
CA HIS A 175 -3.52 22.74 -12.21
C HIS A 175 -2.18 22.97 -12.91
N THR A 176 -1.32 21.97 -12.93
CA THR A 176 0.00 22.09 -13.56
C THR A 176 -0.14 22.26 -15.08
N LEU A 177 -1.05 21.54 -15.72
CA LEU A 177 -1.30 21.65 -17.15
C LEU A 177 -1.93 22.99 -17.53
N MET A 178 -2.89 23.50 -16.73
CA MET A 178 -3.51 24.81 -16.93
C MET A 178 -2.55 25.96 -16.68
N GLY A 179 -1.67 25.84 -15.67
CA GLY A 179 -0.67 26.87 -15.37
C GLY A 179 0.42 27.01 -16.44
N ASN A 180 0.65 26.00 -17.25
CA ASN A 180 1.54 26.04 -18.40
C ASN A 180 0.87 26.61 -19.69
N CYS A 181 -0.42 26.84 -19.66
CA CYS A 181 -1.19 27.44 -20.76
C CYS A 181 -1.35 28.96 -20.53
N LYS A 182 -0.23 29.67 -20.23
CA LYS A 182 -0.17 31.13 -20.41
C LYS A 182 0.33 31.41 -21.83
N LEU A 183 -0.64 31.83 -22.64
CA LEU A 183 -0.42 32.50 -23.94
C LEU A 183 0.57 33.66 -23.83
#